data_0e9749e40cd78fbb4ad146fc21b41e89
#
_entry.id   0e9749e40cd78fbb4ad146fc21b41e89
#
_cell.length_a   1.000
_cell.length_b   1.000
_cell.length_c   1.000
_cell.angle_alpha   90.00
_cell.angle_beta   90.00
_cell.angle_gamma   90.00
#
_symmetry.space_group_name_H-M   'P 1'
#
loop_
_entity.id
_entity.type
_entity.pdbx_description
1 polymer ?
#
loop_
_entity_poly.entity_id
_entity_poly.type
_entity_poly.pdbx_seq_one_letter_code
_entity_poly.pdbx_strand_id
1 'polypeptide(L)'
;MKRLKNILKIIAINCLIFVICLIVIEIIFGGWFKASKLNRLNMLRNCVLQYDVSNLYIDPNPIITYSRDKYGLRGTYTNPNEIDILTVGGSTTDQRFIRDGETWQDILQKKFNEAGMALFVANAGIDGQSTYGHIKNFEWWFPYVPNLRPKYILFYIGTNDFYKKAGLECDGFTDSRQSYNLETKIRQNSALWHMVRTIRGAYVAIVVEKIKHRYIDFSNEHWTHKSLQSDYVFMETRLNEYANRLRILADKTYAIGAKPIFVSQPSRRYQITSDGILGQDSVSFYDGKPYNGVDFYQMMKKLNNVTKSVAVEKKAFFVDLASQTIWDNSDFYDYTHMTPKGTKKVGNLLHDALKTIIPGIVAESGS
;
A
#
# COMPACT_ATOMS: atom_id res chain seq x y z
N MET A 1 -24.00 34.81 -46.00
CA MET A 1 -23.35 33.54 -46.41
C MET A 1 -21.80 33.55 -46.27
N LYS A 2 -21.04 34.53 -46.81
CA LYS A 2 -19.55 34.55 -46.67
C LYS A 2 -19.04 34.55 -45.22
N ARG A 3 -19.67 35.36 -44.33
CA ARG A 3 -19.28 35.47 -42.92
C ARG A 3 -19.44 34.12 -42.15
N LEU A 4 -20.54 33.40 -42.42
CA LEU A 4 -20.78 32.08 -41.84
C LEU A 4 -19.78 31.04 -42.33
N LYS A 5 -19.44 31.07 -43.64
CA LYS A 5 -18.40 30.18 -44.19
C LYS A 5 -17.02 30.42 -43.55
N ASN A 6 -16.66 31.68 -43.27
CA ASN A 6 -15.39 31.99 -42.60
C ASN A 6 -15.38 31.52 -41.14
N ILE A 7 -16.49 31.68 -40.39
CA ILE A 7 -16.62 31.18 -39.04
C ILE A 7 -16.48 29.66 -39.02
N LEU A 8 -17.18 28.94 -39.89
CA LEU A 8 -17.07 27.48 -39.99
C LEU A 8 -15.65 27.02 -40.35
N LYS A 9 -14.94 27.75 -41.22
CA LYS A 9 -13.56 27.48 -41.57
C LYS A 9 -12.63 27.66 -40.37
N ILE A 10 -12.80 28.71 -39.57
CA ILE A 10 -12.02 28.96 -38.35
C ILE A 10 -12.27 27.84 -37.33
N ILE A 11 -13.55 27.47 -37.11
CA ILE A 11 -13.89 26.35 -36.20
C ILE A 11 -13.23 25.05 -36.68
N ALA A 12 -13.33 24.72 -37.97
CA ALA A 12 -12.72 23.51 -38.51
C ALA A 12 -11.19 23.49 -38.34
N ILE A 13 -10.52 24.63 -38.57
CA ILE A 13 -9.06 24.71 -38.35
C ILE A 13 -8.72 24.52 -36.87
N ASN A 14 -9.45 25.16 -35.95
CA ASN A 14 -9.21 25.01 -34.52
C ASN A 14 -9.47 23.56 -34.04
N CYS A 15 -10.53 22.89 -34.52
CA CYS A 15 -10.78 21.51 -34.27
C CYS A 15 -9.64 20.61 -34.80
N LEU A 16 -9.14 20.89 -35.99
CA LEU A 16 -8.01 20.13 -36.55
C LEU A 16 -6.75 20.28 -35.69
N ILE A 17 -6.41 21.54 -35.33
CA ILE A 17 -5.26 21.79 -34.42
C ILE A 17 -5.44 21.07 -33.11
N PHE A 18 -6.63 21.12 -32.50
CA PHE A 18 -6.91 20.42 -31.25
C PHE A 18 -6.71 18.90 -31.38
N VAL A 19 -7.21 18.28 -32.44
CA VAL A 19 -7.01 16.85 -32.72
C VAL A 19 -5.53 16.53 -32.90
N ILE A 20 -4.78 17.36 -33.63
CA ILE A 20 -3.33 17.18 -33.79
C ILE A 20 -2.63 17.25 -32.41
N CYS A 21 -2.97 18.20 -31.56
CA CYS A 21 -2.42 18.30 -30.20
C CYS A 21 -2.71 17.03 -29.38
N LEU A 22 -3.93 16.49 -29.44
CA LEU A 22 -4.28 15.24 -28.75
C LEU A 22 -3.44 14.07 -29.27
N ILE A 23 -3.24 13.95 -30.59
CA ILE A 23 -2.40 12.92 -31.19
C ILE A 23 -0.94 13.06 -30.74
N VAL A 24 -0.42 14.28 -30.69
CA VAL A 24 0.96 14.55 -30.22
C VAL A 24 1.10 14.14 -28.74
N ILE A 25 0.13 14.48 -27.90
CA ILE A 25 0.11 14.05 -26.48
C ILE A 25 0.14 12.51 -26.40
N GLU A 26 -0.69 11.84 -27.20
CA GLU A 26 -0.73 10.37 -27.23
C GLU A 26 0.59 9.74 -27.70
N ILE A 27 1.25 10.33 -28.70
CA ILE A 27 2.55 9.83 -29.21
C ILE A 27 3.67 10.02 -28.18
N ILE A 28 3.70 11.17 -27.50
CA ILE A 28 4.78 11.52 -26.56
C ILE A 28 4.60 10.82 -25.22
N PHE A 29 3.40 10.84 -24.66
CA PHE A 29 3.10 10.40 -23.30
C PHE A 29 2.38 9.05 -23.24
N GLY A 30 1.80 8.60 -24.35
CA GLY A 30 1.14 7.31 -24.44
C GLY A 30 2.14 6.13 -24.48
N GLY A 31 1.65 4.96 -24.07
CA GLY A 31 2.41 3.70 -24.09
C GLY A 31 2.38 2.95 -25.42
N TRP A 32 1.91 3.58 -26.52
CA TRP A 32 1.61 2.92 -27.80
C TRP A 32 2.84 2.25 -28.43
N PHE A 33 4.02 2.86 -28.29
CA PHE A 33 5.29 2.39 -28.87
C PHE A 33 6.25 1.80 -27.85
N LYS A 34 5.96 1.97 -26.55
CA LYS A 34 6.74 1.42 -25.44
C LYS A 34 5.86 0.43 -24.69
N ALA A 35 5.76 -0.78 -25.19
CA ALA A 35 4.94 -1.82 -24.59
C ALA A 35 5.51 -2.32 -23.25
N SER A 36 5.53 -1.46 -22.23
CA SER A 36 5.77 -1.92 -20.86
C SER A 36 4.52 -2.63 -20.36
N LYS A 37 4.67 -3.91 -20.00
CA LYS A 37 3.58 -4.68 -19.38
C LYS A 37 3.13 -4.06 -18.04
N LEU A 38 3.95 -3.19 -17.45
CA LEU A 38 3.62 -2.39 -16.26
C LEU A 38 2.55 -1.31 -16.53
N ASN A 39 2.26 -0.96 -17.78
CA ASN A 39 1.17 -0.04 -18.12
C ASN A 39 -0.23 -0.58 -17.75
N ARG A 40 -0.32 -1.87 -17.46
CA ARG A 40 -1.56 -2.49 -16.93
C ARG A 40 -1.87 -2.06 -15.50
N LEU A 41 -0.85 -1.61 -14.78
CA LEU A 41 -0.96 -1.28 -13.37
C LEU A 41 -1.41 0.17 -13.20
N ASN A 42 -2.40 0.38 -12.34
CA ASN A 42 -2.86 1.71 -11.98
C ASN A 42 -2.06 2.25 -10.80
N MET A 43 -0.75 2.24 -10.89
CA MET A 43 0.14 2.77 -9.86
C MET A 43 1.01 3.90 -10.40
N LEU A 44 1.43 4.79 -9.52
CA LEU A 44 2.40 5.82 -9.84
C LEU A 44 3.75 5.20 -10.18
N ARG A 45 4.38 5.69 -11.23
CA ARG A 45 5.72 5.27 -11.69
C ARG A 45 6.45 6.43 -12.31
N ASN A 46 7.79 6.41 -12.20
CA ASN A 46 8.65 7.42 -12.78
C ASN A 46 8.16 8.84 -12.46
N CYS A 47 7.88 9.09 -11.19
CA CYS A 47 7.34 10.35 -10.73
C CYS A 47 8.03 10.84 -9.47
N VAL A 48 8.09 12.16 -9.35
CA VAL A 48 8.46 12.89 -8.14
C VAL A 48 7.34 13.86 -7.88
N LEU A 49 6.65 13.71 -6.75
CA LEU A 49 5.51 14.51 -6.35
C LEU A 49 5.81 15.23 -5.05
N GLN A 50 5.17 16.35 -4.85
CA GLN A 50 5.20 17.09 -3.59
C GLN A 50 3.82 17.08 -2.96
N TYR A 51 3.77 16.85 -1.65
CA TYR A 51 2.56 16.89 -0.87
C TYR A 51 2.71 17.85 0.31
N ASP A 52 1.69 18.65 0.56
CA ASP A 52 1.57 19.43 1.79
C ASP A 52 0.92 18.56 2.87
N VAL A 53 1.67 18.27 3.93
CA VAL A 53 1.23 17.45 5.06
C VAL A 53 0.84 18.25 6.30
N SER A 54 0.78 19.59 6.19
CA SER A 54 0.44 20.50 7.30
C SER A 54 -0.89 20.17 8.00
N ASN A 55 -1.83 19.58 7.24
CA ASN A 55 -3.13 19.13 7.75
C ASN A 55 -3.14 17.71 8.33
N LEU A 56 -1.98 17.02 8.38
CA LEU A 56 -1.88 15.64 8.85
C LEU A 56 -1.09 15.55 10.15
N TYR A 57 0.04 16.25 10.23
CA TYR A 57 0.91 16.27 11.40
C TYR A 57 1.81 17.51 11.36
N ILE A 58 2.42 17.83 12.50
CA ILE A 58 3.35 18.96 12.62
C ILE A 58 4.70 18.56 12.02
N ASP A 59 5.14 19.28 11.02
CA ASP A 59 6.46 19.14 10.38
C ASP A 59 7.05 20.55 10.15
N PRO A 60 8.31 20.82 10.52
CA PRO A 60 8.96 22.11 10.23
C PRO A 60 8.99 22.46 8.74
N ASN A 61 9.01 21.42 7.88
CA ASN A 61 9.01 21.54 6.43
C ASN A 61 7.85 20.73 5.85
N PRO A 62 6.61 21.22 5.90
CA PRO A 62 5.42 20.43 5.60
C PRO A 62 5.28 20.03 4.12
N ILE A 63 6.07 20.60 3.22
CA ILE A 63 6.12 20.16 1.82
C ILE A 63 7.11 19.01 1.72
N ILE A 64 6.57 17.80 1.55
CA ILE A 64 7.36 16.58 1.45
C ILE A 64 7.50 16.11 0.01
N THR A 65 8.60 15.39 -0.26
CA THR A 65 8.81 14.72 -1.54
C THR A 65 8.40 13.25 -1.43
N TYR A 66 7.68 12.78 -2.44
CA TYR A 66 7.30 11.41 -2.66
C TYR A 66 7.72 11.00 -4.06
N SER A 67 8.53 9.96 -4.19
CA SER A 67 8.98 9.48 -5.48
C SER A 67 8.72 7.99 -5.67
N ARG A 68 8.56 7.60 -6.93
CA ARG A 68 8.60 6.22 -7.39
C ARG A 68 9.44 6.09 -8.64
N ASP A 69 10.24 5.05 -8.71
CA ASP A 69 11.06 4.77 -9.87
C ASP A 69 10.23 4.34 -11.10
N LYS A 70 10.92 4.05 -12.20
CA LYS A 70 10.29 3.59 -13.45
C LYS A 70 9.54 2.26 -13.32
N TYR A 71 9.82 1.49 -12.29
CA TYR A 71 9.17 0.23 -11.99
C TYR A 71 8.02 0.36 -10.97
N GLY A 72 7.87 1.53 -10.36
CA GLY A 72 6.87 1.82 -9.34
C GLY A 72 7.31 1.48 -7.92
N LEU A 73 8.57 1.21 -7.69
CA LEU A 73 9.13 0.97 -6.37
C LEU A 73 9.63 2.30 -5.74
N ARG A 74 9.69 2.36 -4.41
CA ARG A 74 10.34 3.43 -3.63
C ARG A 74 11.53 2.84 -2.88
N GLY A 75 12.55 3.64 -2.63
CA GLY A 75 13.73 3.27 -1.84
C GLY A 75 15.02 3.76 -2.46
N THR A 76 16.10 3.61 -1.71
CA THR A 76 17.45 4.00 -2.11
C THR A 76 18.25 2.76 -2.53
N TYR A 77 18.08 2.32 -3.75
CA TYR A 77 18.86 1.26 -4.42
C TYR A 77 19.18 1.71 -5.83
N THR A 78 20.24 1.19 -6.43
CA THR A 78 20.65 1.54 -7.82
C THR A 78 19.95 0.63 -8.82
N ASN A 79 19.93 -0.66 -8.54
CA ASN A 79 19.36 -1.68 -9.43
C ASN A 79 18.44 -2.63 -8.66
N PRO A 80 17.35 -3.13 -9.26
CA PRO A 80 16.43 -4.04 -8.58
C PRO A 80 17.04 -5.35 -8.09
N ASN A 81 18.17 -5.80 -8.67
CA ASN A 81 18.89 -7.00 -8.22
C ASN A 81 19.61 -6.82 -6.86
N GLU A 82 19.78 -5.59 -6.40
CA GLU A 82 20.40 -5.27 -5.11
C GLU A 82 19.39 -5.35 -3.96
N ILE A 83 18.08 -5.41 -4.27
CA ILE A 83 17.02 -5.41 -3.27
C ILE A 83 17.04 -6.72 -2.49
N ASP A 84 17.38 -6.65 -1.21
CA ASP A 84 17.36 -7.79 -0.29
C ASP A 84 15.98 -8.03 0.31
N ILE A 85 15.28 -6.94 0.69
CA ILE A 85 13.95 -6.98 1.28
C ILE A 85 12.99 -6.17 0.41
N LEU A 86 11.99 -6.85 -0.16
CA LEU A 86 10.87 -6.19 -0.84
C LEU A 86 9.69 -6.11 0.12
N THR A 87 9.22 -4.91 0.43
CA THR A 87 8.09 -4.72 1.34
C THR A 87 6.80 -4.55 0.56
N VAL A 88 5.78 -5.33 0.92
CA VAL A 88 4.47 -5.40 0.24
C VAL A 88 3.37 -5.06 1.24
N GLY A 89 2.43 -4.23 0.84
CA GLY A 89 1.30 -3.84 1.69
C GLY A 89 0.45 -2.74 1.05
N GLY A 90 -0.45 -2.18 1.85
CA GLY A 90 -1.33 -1.09 1.47
C GLY A 90 -0.71 0.30 1.70
N SER A 91 -1.56 1.26 2.07
CA SER A 91 -1.17 2.65 2.34
C SER A 91 -0.15 2.81 3.48
N THR A 92 -0.20 1.95 4.48
CA THR A 92 0.75 1.91 5.60
C THR A 92 2.15 1.42 5.19
N THR A 93 2.26 0.77 4.04
CA THR A 93 3.52 0.41 3.39
C THR A 93 3.91 1.45 2.35
N ASP A 94 2.99 1.92 1.52
CA ASP A 94 3.21 3.01 0.55
C ASP A 94 3.73 4.28 1.24
N GLN A 95 3.14 4.64 2.37
CA GLN A 95 3.50 5.83 3.15
C GLN A 95 3.59 7.11 2.31
N ARG A 96 2.57 7.35 1.48
CA ARG A 96 2.51 8.49 0.54
C ARG A 96 2.81 9.83 1.19
N PHE A 97 2.39 10.03 2.43
CA PHE A 97 2.55 11.27 3.18
C PHE A 97 3.72 11.24 4.16
N ILE A 98 4.68 10.36 3.94
CA ILE A 98 5.98 10.36 4.62
C ILE A 98 7.05 10.66 3.58
N ARG A 99 7.95 11.58 3.91
CA ARG A 99 9.06 12.05 3.06
C ARG A 99 9.94 10.90 2.60
N ASP A 100 10.45 10.97 1.37
CA ASP A 100 11.49 10.05 0.90
C ASP A 100 12.72 10.13 1.80
N GLY A 101 13.29 8.99 2.14
CA GLY A 101 14.38 8.84 3.11
C GLY A 101 13.92 8.73 4.57
N GLU A 102 12.62 8.90 4.86
CA GLU A 102 12.04 8.86 6.21
C GLU A 102 10.94 7.79 6.36
N THR A 103 10.68 6.98 5.34
CA THR A 103 9.74 5.86 5.45
C THR A 103 10.28 4.80 6.43
N TRP A 104 9.40 3.95 6.98
CA TRP A 104 9.89 2.89 7.87
C TRP A 104 10.85 1.92 7.17
N GLN A 105 10.76 1.78 5.85
CA GLN A 105 11.70 1.02 5.04
C GLN A 105 13.08 1.69 5.01
N ASP A 106 13.13 3.00 4.82
CA ASP A 106 14.37 3.77 4.84
C ASP A 106 15.05 3.69 6.22
N ILE A 107 14.24 3.79 7.29
CA ILE A 107 14.72 3.66 8.66
C ILE A 107 15.24 2.25 8.93
N LEU A 108 14.51 1.22 8.48
CA LEU A 108 14.91 -0.18 8.59
C LEU A 108 16.25 -0.42 7.88
N GLN A 109 16.38 0.03 6.63
CA GLN A 109 17.63 -0.05 5.86
C GLN A 109 18.78 0.66 6.57
N LYS A 110 18.55 1.89 7.03
CA LYS A 110 19.54 2.67 7.76
C LYS A 110 20.03 1.94 9.02
N LYS A 111 19.12 1.35 9.78
CA LYS A 111 19.44 0.60 11.01
C LYS A 111 20.28 -0.65 10.73
N PHE A 112 19.98 -1.39 9.68
CA PHE A 112 20.80 -2.51 9.26
C PHE A 112 22.19 -2.07 8.83
N ASN A 113 22.29 -0.98 8.07
CA ASN A 113 23.58 -0.44 7.64
C ASN A 113 24.42 0.07 8.84
N GLU A 114 23.79 0.74 9.82
CA GLU A 114 24.43 1.14 11.07
C GLU A 114 24.95 -0.05 11.89
N ALA A 115 24.27 -1.20 11.79
CA ALA A 115 24.69 -2.46 12.41
C ALA A 115 25.74 -3.26 11.58
N GLY A 116 26.26 -2.69 10.50
CA GLY A 116 27.27 -3.31 9.63
C GLY A 116 26.70 -4.30 8.61
N MET A 117 25.38 -4.34 8.45
CA MET A 117 24.70 -5.18 7.47
C MET A 117 24.21 -4.32 6.29
N ALA A 118 24.93 -4.32 5.18
CA ALA A 118 24.57 -3.57 3.97
C ALA A 118 23.38 -4.24 3.28
N LEU A 119 22.17 -3.80 3.62
CA LEU A 119 20.92 -4.29 3.03
C LEU A 119 20.19 -3.19 2.28
N PHE A 120 19.54 -3.55 1.17
CA PHE A 120 18.64 -2.68 0.43
C PHE A 120 17.18 -3.09 0.65
N VAL A 121 16.38 -2.12 1.08
CA VAL A 121 14.94 -2.32 1.35
C VAL A 121 14.13 -1.49 0.37
N ALA A 122 13.33 -2.16 -0.46
CA ALA A 122 12.45 -1.47 -1.41
C ALA A 122 10.98 -1.56 -0.98
N ASN A 123 10.26 -0.49 -1.25
CA ASN A 123 8.85 -0.33 -0.92
C ASN A 123 7.98 -0.57 -2.17
N ALA A 124 7.22 -1.67 -2.17
CA ALA A 124 6.21 -2.03 -3.14
C ALA A 124 4.78 -1.89 -2.58
N GLY A 125 4.57 -0.97 -1.64
CA GLY A 125 3.23 -0.66 -1.13
C GLY A 125 2.36 -0.01 -2.19
N ILE A 126 1.07 -0.33 -2.21
CA ILE A 126 0.04 0.31 -3.04
C ILE A 126 -1.12 0.70 -2.16
N ASP A 127 -1.47 1.98 -2.17
CA ASP A 127 -2.56 2.52 -1.36
C ASP A 127 -3.86 1.73 -1.57
N GLY A 128 -4.52 1.36 -0.46
CA GLY A 128 -5.77 0.59 -0.45
C GLY A 128 -5.65 -0.88 -0.85
N GLN A 129 -4.46 -1.39 -1.22
CA GLN A 129 -4.30 -2.78 -1.65
C GLN A 129 -4.38 -3.75 -0.47
N SER A 130 -5.09 -4.86 -0.67
CA SER A 130 -5.19 -6.00 0.24
C SER A 130 -4.47 -7.24 -0.31
N THR A 131 -4.57 -8.38 0.37
CA THR A 131 -3.96 -9.64 -0.10
C THR A 131 -4.45 -10.10 -1.47
N TYR A 132 -5.63 -9.69 -1.92
CA TYR A 132 -6.09 -9.93 -3.30
C TYR A 132 -5.14 -9.30 -4.32
N GLY A 133 -4.86 -8.00 -4.18
CA GLY A 133 -3.93 -7.29 -5.05
C GLY A 133 -2.48 -7.73 -4.85
N HIS A 134 -2.08 -8.06 -3.62
CA HIS A 134 -0.72 -8.55 -3.37
C HIS A 134 -0.43 -9.86 -4.11
N ILE A 135 -1.40 -10.78 -4.23
CA ILE A 135 -1.28 -11.97 -5.07
C ILE A 135 -1.04 -11.59 -6.54
N LYS A 136 -1.77 -10.56 -7.03
CA LYS A 136 -1.62 -10.07 -8.40
C LYS A 136 -0.29 -9.37 -8.66
N ASN A 137 0.39 -8.83 -7.65
CA ASN A 137 1.73 -8.27 -7.78
C ASN A 137 2.72 -9.31 -8.35
N PHE A 138 2.62 -10.58 -7.94
CA PHE A 138 3.46 -11.67 -8.46
C PHE A 138 3.16 -12.06 -9.91
N GLU A 139 2.00 -11.69 -10.45
CA GLU A 139 1.60 -12.02 -11.82
C GLU A 139 1.81 -10.82 -12.76
N TRP A 140 1.56 -9.61 -12.27
CA TRP A 140 1.41 -8.43 -13.12
C TRP A 140 2.45 -7.36 -12.88
N TRP A 141 3.20 -7.43 -11.79
CA TRP A 141 4.20 -6.41 -11.44
C TRP A 141 5.61 -6.98 -11.33
N PHE A 142 5.87 -7.80 -10.32
CA PHE A 142 7.23 -8.26 -9.98
C PHE A 142 7.94 -8.97 -11.13
N PRO A 143 7.31 -9.82 -11.98
CA PRO A 143 7.97 -10.44 -13.11
C PRO A 143 8.45 -9.46 -14.20
N TYR A 144 7.96 -8.21 -14.15
CA TYR A 144 8.32 -7.17 -15.12
C TYR A 144 9.27 -6.11 -14.56
N VAL A 145 9.75 -6.31 -13.34
CA VAL A 145 10.87 -5.57 -12.75
C VAL A 145 12.15 -6.38 -13.06
N PRO A 146 13.04 -5.88 -13.92
CA PRO A 146 14.19 -6.64 -14.37
C PRO A 146 15.09 -7.07 -13.20
N ASN A 147 15.45 -8.35 -13.17
CA ASN A 147 16.37 -8.91 -12.18
C ASN A 147 15.94 -8.73 -10.71
N LEU A 148 14.66 -8.48 -10.45
CA LEU A 148 14.14 -8.43 -9.08
C LEU A 148 14.19 -9.83 -8.46
N ARG A 149 15.09 -10.03 -7.49
CA ARG A 149 15.29 -11.30 -6.77
C ARG A 149 15.54 -11.03 -5.29
N PRO A 150 14.55 -10.52 -4.55
CA PRO A 150 14.71 -10.23 -3.13
C PRO A 150 14.94 -11.53 -2.35
N LYS A 151 15.76 -11.48 -1.32
CA LYS A 151 15.95 -12.59 -0.38
C LYS A 151 14.73 -12.79 0.52
N TYR A 152 14.04 -11.68 0.82
CA TYR A 152 12.85 -11.66 1.68
C TYR A 152 11.75 -10.81 1.05
N ILE A 153 10.49 -11.25 1.20
CA ILE A 153 9.32 -10.40 0.98
C ILE A 153 8.62 -10.20 2.32
N LEU A 154 8.57 -8.93 2.76
CA LEU A 154 7.92 -8.54 3.99
C LEU A 154 6.51 -8.03 3.68
N PHE A 155 5.50 -8.73 4.18
CA PHE A 155 4.09 -8.40 4.05
C PHE A 155 3.59 -7.67 5.30
N TYR A 156 3.41 -6.35 5.21
CA TYR A 156 2.79 -5.53 6.25
C TYR A 156 1.31 -5.35 5.92
N ILE A 157 0.48 -6.30 6.37
CA ILE A 157 -0.85 -6.54 5.85
C ILE A 157 -1.87 -6.88 6.94
N GLY A 158 -3.17 -6.82 6.59
CA GLY A 158 -4.28 -7.20 7.45
C GLY A 158 -5.37 -6.15 7.52
N THR A 159 -5.04 -4.88 7.76
CA THR A 159 -6.02 -3.80 7.90
C THR A 159 -6.92 -3.66 6.68
N ASN A 160 -6.37 -3.69 5.47
CA ASN A 160 -7.18 -3.60 4.25
C ASN A 160 -8.04 -4.84 4.03
N ASP A 161 -7.55 -6.02 4.41
CA ASP A 161 -8.31 -7.27 4.34
C ASP A 161 -9.52 -7.28 5.29
N PHE A 162 -9.42 -6.54 6.39
CA PHE A 162 -10.55 -6.33 7.29
C PHE A 162 -11.72 -5.63 6.57
N TYR A 163 -11.44 -4.61 5.76
CA TYR A 163 -12.49 -3.81 5.09
C TYR A 163 -12.93 -4.37 3.74
N LYS A 164 -12.13 -5.20 3.08
CA LYS A 164 -12.43 -5.69 1.73
C LYS A 164 -13.42 -6.84 1.74
N LYS A 165 -14.43 -6.74 0.86
CA LYS A 165 -15.41 -7.82 0.61
C LYS A 165 -14.86 -8.81 -0.40
N ALA A 166 -15.31 -10.07 -0.33
CA ALA A 166 -15.05 -11.08 -1.35
C ALA A 166 -15.49 -10.59 -2.75
N GLY A 167 -14.75 -10.94 -3.78
CA GLY A 167 -15.08 -10.61 -5.18
C GLY A 167 -14.39 -9.36 -5.74
N LEU A 168 -13.60 -8.62 -4.96
CA LEU A 168 -12.78 -7.51 -5.45
C LEU A 168 -11.43 -8.06 -5.97
N GLU A 169 -11.49 -8.85 -7.03
CA GLU A 169 -10.33 -9.59 -7.55
C GLU A 169 -9.16 -8.71 -8.03
N CYS A 170 -9.39 -7.43 -8.25
CA CYS A 170 -8.43 -6.54 -8.93
C CYS A 170 -7.88 -5.40 -8.08
N ASP A 171 -8.22 -5.35 -6.84
CA ASP A 171 -7.72 -4.54 -5.73
C ASP A 171 -6.55 -3.56 -6.08
N GLY A 172 -6.90 -2.43 -6.69
CA GLY A 172 -5.94 -1.43 -7.18
C GLY A 172 -5.37 -1.67 -8.59
N PHE A 173 -5.63 -2.82 -9.21
CA PHE A 173 -5.23 -3.12 -10.59
C PHE A 173 -6.39 -3.03 -11.58
N THR A 174 -6.06 -2.75 -12.85
CA THR A 174 -7.04 -2.87 -13.94
C THR A 174 -7.30 -4.35 -14.24
N ASP A 175 -8.57 -4.73 -14.37
CA ASP A 175 -8.94 -6.10 -14.74
C ASP A 175 -8.35 -6.46 -16.12
N SER A 176 -7.47 -7.46 -16.14
CA SER A 176 -6.84 -7.94 -17.36
C SER A 176 -7.62 -9.08 -18.03
N ARG A 177 -8.75 -9.51 -17.46
CA ARG A 177 -9.57 -10.61 -18.02
C ARG A 177 -10.39 -10.19 -19.24
N GLN A 178 -10.55 -8.87 -19.47
CA GLN A 178 -11.17 -8.43 -20.71
C GLN A 178 -10.27 -8.79 -21.88
N SER A 179 -10.85 -9.46 -22.86
CA SER A 179 -10.19 -9.83 -24.11
C SER A 179 -9.36 -8.67 -24.64
N TYR A 180 -8.25 -8.96 -25.32
CA TYR A 180 -7.29 -7.99 -25.87
C TYR A 180 -7.93 -7.21 -27.04
N ASN A 181 -9.01 -6.51 -26.73
CA ASN A 181 -9.78 -5.68 -27.68
C ASN A 181 -9.21 -4.27 -27.72
N LEU A 182 -9.71 -3.46 -28.65
CA LEU A 182 -9.29 -2.06 -28.84
C LEU A 182 -9.45 -1.24 -27.56
N GLU A 183 -10.51 -1.45 -26.79
CA GLU A 183 -10.77 -0.77 -25.53
C GLU A 183 -9.67 -1.04 -24.50
N THR A 184 -9.26 -2.30 -24.36
CA THR A 184 -8.16 -2.69 -23.47
C THR A 184 -6.84 -2.05 -23.89
N LYS A 185 -6.55 -1.98 -25.20
CA LYS A 185 -5.37 -1.28 -25.72
C LYS A 185 -5.40 0.21 -25.39
N ILE A 186 -6.54 0.87 -25.58
CA ILE A 186 -6.71 2.28 -25.23
C ILE A 186 -6.51 2.47 -23.72
N ARG A 187 -7.17 1.68 -22.89
CA ARG A 187 -7.06 1.76 -21.41
C ARG A 187 -5.63 1.59 -20.90
N GLN A 188 -4.82 0.77 -21.58
CA GLN A 188 -3.45 0.47 -21.17
C GLN A 188 -2.41 1.46 -21.70
N ASN A 189 -2.65 2.05 -22.86
CA ASN A 189 -1.62 2.81 -23.57
C ASN A 189 -1.96 4.30 -23.76
N SER A 190 -3.22 4.70 -23.67
CA SER A 190 -3.61 6.09 -23.90
C SER A 190 -3.24 6.98 -22.72
N ALA A 191 -2.45 8.03 -22.97
CA ALA A 191 -2.12 9.07 -22.02
C ALA A 191 -3.37 9.85 -21.58
N LEU A 192 -4.26 10.14 -22.51
CA LEU A 192 -5.50 10.86 -22.25
C LEU A 192 -6.44 10.03 -21.36
N TRP A 193 -6.53 8.73 -21.63
CA TRP A 193 -7.31 7.82 -20.78
C TRP A 193 -6.76 7.79 -19.34
N HIS A 194 -5.44 7.69 -19.18
CA HIS A 194 -4.81 7.71 -17.86
C HIS A 194 -5.09 9.02 -17.13
N MET A 195 -5.00 10.16 -17.81
CA MET A 195 -5.31 11.48 -17.26
C MET A 195 -6.77 11.55 -16.78
N VAL A 196 -7.74 11.19 -17.64
CA VAL A 196 -9.18 11.19 -17.31
C VAL A 196 -9.47 10.27 -16.12
N ARG A 197 -8.87 9.08 -16.11
CA ARG A 197 -9.04 8.12 -15.02
C ARG A 197 -8.45 8.62 -13.70
N THR A 198 -7.29 9.27 -13.74
CA THR A 198 -6.66 9.88 -12.55
C THR A 198 -7.53 11.00 -11.97
N ILE A 199 -8.02 11.89 -12.83
CA ILE A 199 -8.94 12.96 -12.43
C ILE A 199 -10.23 12.39 -11.85
N ARG A 200 -10.83 11.40 -12.53
CA ARG A 200 -12.03 10.73 -12.04
C ARG A 200 -11.79 10.01 -10.72
N GLY A 201 -10.65 9.31 -10.58
CA GLY A 201 -10.27 8.63 -9.34
C GLY A 201 -10.11 9.61 -8.18
N ALA A 202 -9.44 10.74 -8.41
CA ALA A 202 -9.31 11.80 -7.42
C ALA A 202 -10.68 12.40 -7.05
N TYR A 203 -11.54 12.66 -8.04
CA TYR A 203 -12.89 13.16 -7.79
C TYR A 203 -13.72 12.17 -6.96
N VAL A 204 -13.73 10.90 -7.32
CA VAL A 204 -14.46 9.85 -6.58
C VAL A 204 -13.92 9.75 -5.15
N ALA A 205 -12.61 9.67 -4.96
CA ALA A 205 -12.00 9.58 -3.64
C ALA A 205 -12.34 10.79 -2.75
N ILE A 206 -12.22 12.01 -3.29
CA ILE A 206 -12.38 13.25 -2.52
C ILE A 206 -13.86 13.60 -2.29
N VAL A 207 -14.68 13.44 -3.33
CA VAL A 207 -16.06 13.98 -3.34
C VAL A 207 -17.09 12.90 -2.99
N VAL A 208 -16.96 11.71 -3.56
CA VAL A 208 -17.94 10.63 -3.41
C VAL A 208 -17.67 9.82 -2.15
N GLU A 209 -16.46 9.31 -1.99
CA GLU A 209 -16.09 8.44 -0.87
C GLU A 209 -15.59 9.22 0.34
N LYS A 210 -15.33 10.53 0.19
CA LYS A 210 -14.80 11.41 1.25
C LYS A 210 -13.54 10.83 1.92
N ILE A 211 -12.79 10.03 1.20
CA ILE A 211 -11.50 9.49 1.66
C ILE A 211 -10.52 10.65 1.69
N LYS A 212 -10.48 11.34 2.82
CA LYS A 212 -9.48 12.37 3.09
C LYS A 212 -8.60 11.85 4.21
N HIS A 213 -7.31 11.68 3.92
CA HIS A 213 -6.33 11.66 4.99
C HIS A 213 -6.48 12.98 5.76
N ARG A 214 -6.74 12.89 7.04
CA ARG A 214 -6.90 14.05 7.91
C ARG A 214 -6.32 13.72 9.28
N TYR A 215 -5.81 14.73 9.94
CA TYR A 215 -5.46 14.63 11.34
C TYR A 215 -6.72 14.35 12.19
N ILE A 216 -6.58 13.42 13.12
CA ILE A 216 -7.57 13.13 14.15
C ILE A 216 -6.97 13.52 15.48
N ASP A 217 -7.64 14.43 16.17
CA ASP A 217 -7.30 14.75 17.55
C ASP A 217 -7.90 13.70 18.47
N PHE A 218 -7.09 12.73 18.82
CA PHE A 218 -7.49 11.61 19.68
C PHE A 218 -7.82 12.03 21.12
N SER A 219 -7.50 13.26 21.55
CA SER A 219 -7.89 13.78 22.86
C SER A 219 -9.38 14.11 22.92
N ASN A 220 -10.02 14.34 21.77
CA ASN A 220 -11.43 14.64 21.64
C ASN A 220 -12.28 13.37 21.35
N GLU A 221 -11.65 12.20 21.22
CA GLU A 221 -12.37 10.95 21.01
C GLU A 221 -12.94 10.39 22.31
N HIS A 222 -14.14 9.80 22.21
CA HIS A 222 -14.74 9.08 23.31
C HIS A 222 -14.26 7.63 23.31
N TRP A 223 -13.92 7.15 24.49
CA TRP A 223 -13.33 5.82 24.69
C TRP A 223 -14.17 4.97 25.62
N THR A 224 -14.22 3.66 25.38
CA THR A 224 -14.97 2.70 26.18
C THR A 224 -14.20 1.39 26.35
N HIS A 225 -14.46 0.69 27.45
CA HIS A 225 -14.03 -0.71 27.64
C HIS A 225 -15.11 -1.71 27.20
N LYS A 226 -16.31 -1.22 26.83
CA LYS A 226 -17.46 -2.05 26.55
C LYS A 226 -17.49 -2.45 25.08
N SER A 227 -17.50 -3.76 24.82
CA SER A 227 -17.75 -4.35 23.51
C SER A 227 -19.24 -4.28 23.14
N LEU A 228 -19.52 -4.15 21.85
CA LEU A 228 -20.88 -4.25 21.29
C LEU A 228 -21.23 -5.69 20.89
N GLN A 229 -20.22 -6.56 20.73
CA GLN A 229 -20.40 -7.95 20.33
C GLN A 229 -20.01 -8.90 21.47
N SER A 230 -20.74 -9.99 21.59
CA SER A 230 -20.42 -11.10 22.52
C SER A 230 -19.51 -12.14 21.87
N ASP A 231 -19.55 -12.26 20.54
CA ASP A 231 -18.70 -13.15 19.75
C ASP A 231 -18.42 -12.57 18.36
N TYR A 232 -17.57 -13.25 17.61
CA TYR A 232 -17.11 -12.83 16.27
C TYR A 232 -17.18 -13.98 15.26
N VAL A 233 -18.13 -14.91 15.42
CA VAL A 233 -18.32 -16.07 14.54
C VAL A 233 -18.62 -15.62 13.11
N PHE A 234 -19.29 -14.48 12.94
CA PHE A 234 -19.57 -13.88 11.62
C PHE A 234 -18.33 -13.58 10.77
N MET A 235 -17.13 -13.58 11.36
CA MET A 235 -15.86 -13.38 10.62
C MET A 235 -15.30 -14.68 10.02
N GLU A 236 -15.74 -15.86 10.42
CA GLU A 236 -15.06 -17.13 10.10
C GLU A 236 -14.86 -17.36 8.61
N THR A 237 -15.87 -17.09 7.79
CA THR A 237 -15.75 -17.23 6.33
C THR A 237 -14.63 -16.35 5.77
N ARG A 238 -14.59 -15.08 6.18
CA ARG A 238 -13.54 -14.15 5.71
C ARG A 238 -12.17 -14.49 6.26
N LEU A 239 -12.07 -14.97 7.50
CA LEU A 239 -10.80 -15.42 8.08
C LEU A 239 -10.25 -16.63 7.32
N ASN A 240 -11.10 -17.58 6.92
CA ASN A 240 -10.70 -18.73 6.11
C ASN A 240 -10.24 -18.32 4.70
N GLU A 241 -10.96 -17.42 4.05
CA GLU A 241 -10.55 -16.85 2.75
C GLU A 241 -9.22 -16.09 2.86
N TYR A 242 -9.05 -15.31 3.92
CA TYR A 242 -7.81 -14.60 4.20
C TYR A 242 -6.65 -15.57 4.43
N ALA A 243 -6.84 -16.62 5.23
CA ALA A 243 -5.85 -17.68 5.43
C ALA A 243 -5.40 -18.31 4.10
N ASN A 244 -6.34 -18.59 3.19
CA ASN A 244 -6.02 -19.14 1.88
C ASN A 244 -5.18 -18.17 1.04
N ARG A 245 -5.49 -16.89 1.07
CA ARG A 245 -4.67 -15.87 0.38
C ARG A 245 -3.26 -15.74 0.95
N LEU A 246 -3.11 -15.84 2.28
CA LEU A 246 -1.78 -15.86 2.92
C LEU A 246 -0.95 -17.07 2.50
N ARG A 247 -1.58 -18.27 2.40
CA ARG A 247 -0.91 -19.49 1.89
C ARG A 247 -0.40 -19.27 0.46
N ILE A 248 -1.24 -18.71 -0.40
CA ILE A 248 -0.88 -18.38 -1.79
C ILE A 248 0.29 -17.38 -1.82
N LEU A 249 0.29 -16.36 -0.97
CA LEU A 249 1.38 -15.39 -0.90
C LEU A 249 2.69 -16.03 -0.44
N ALA A 250 2.65 -16.90 0.56
CA ALA A 250 3.82 -17.65 1.01
C ALA A 250 4.37 -18.54 -0.12
N ASP A 251 3.51 -19.31 -0.79
CA ASP A 251 3.90 -20.21 -1.87
C ASP A 251 4.50 -19.45 -3.07
N LYS A 252 3.88 -18.32 -3.48
CA LYS A 252 4.41 -17.47 -4.54
C LYS A 252 5.76 -16.84 -4.15
N THR A 253 5.95 -16.50 -2.90
CA THR A 253 7.22 -15.98 -2.39
C THR A 253 8.32 -17.03 -2.46
N TYR A 254 8.06 -18.24 -2.00
CA TYR A 254 9.00 -19.35 -2.11
C TYR A 254 9.30 -19.73 -3.57
N ALA A 255 8.29 -19.67 -4.44
CA ALA A 255 8.46 -19.99 -5.86
C ALA A 255 9.46 -19.06 -6.60
N ILE A 256 9.66 -17.85 -6.10
CA ILE A 256 10.69 -16.93 -6.64
C ILE A 256 12.02 -16.97 -5.88
N GLY A 257 12.18 -17.92 -4.94
CA GLY A 257 13.39 -18.10 -4.14
C GLY A 257 13.51 -17.18 -2.92
N ALA A 258 12.47 -16.42 -2.58
CA ALA A 258 12.44 -15.53 -1.42
C ALA A 258 11.82 -16.21 -0.18
N LYS A 259 12.08 -15.66 1.00
CA LYS A 259 11.46 -16.09 2.27
C LYS A 259 10.37 -15.08 2.68
N PRO A 260 9.15 -15.52 2.98
CA PRO A 260 8.08 -14.63 3.42
C PRO A 260 8.22 -14.23 4.89
N ILE A 261 7.97 -12.95 5.18
CA ILE A 261 7.87 -12.38 6.52
C ILE A 261 6.49 -11.71 6.61
N PHE A 262 5.63 -12.17 7.50
CA PHE A 262 4.35 -11.54 7.76
C PHE A 262 4.43 -10.67 9.00
N VAL A 263 3.84 -9.46 8.93
CA VAL A 263 3.88 -8.47 10.01
C VAL A 263 2.47 -7.99 10.30
N SER A 264 2.05 -8.07 11.57
CA SER A 264 0.77 -7.55 12.03
C SER A 264 0.76 -6.03 12.08
N GLN A 265 -0.42 -5.41 11.89
CA GLN A 265 -0.58 -3.97 11.82
C GLN A 265 -1.24 -3.41 13.10
N PRO A 266 -0.64 -2.41 13.76
CA PRO A 266 -1.30 -1.66 14.83
C PRO A 266 -2.36 -0.70 14.27
N SER A 267 -3.28 -0.29 15.16
CA SER A 267 -4.29 0.72 14.86
C SER A 267 -4.54 1.60 16.07
N ARG A 268 -4.92 2.85 15.83
CA ARG A 268 -5.29 3.79 16.89
C ARG A 268 -6.78 3.79 17.21
N ARG A 269 -7.57 2.84 16.66
CA ARG A 269 -8.97 2.61 17.09
C ARG A 269 -9.09 2.03 18.50
N TYR A 270 -7.98 1.54 19.05
CA TYR A 270 -7.89 1.00 20.41
C TYR A 270 -6.57 1.32 21.08
N GLN A 271 -6.54 1.14 22.37
CA GLN A 271 -5.36 1.19 23.24
C GLN A 271 -5.33 -0.05 24.11
N ILE A 272 -4.13 -0.57 24.35
CA ILE A 272 -3.89 -1.62 25.33
C ILE A 272 -3.45 -0.91 26.61
N THR A 273 -4.23 -1.02 27.67
CA THR A 273 -3.97 -0.38 28.97
C THR A 273 -3.80 -1.41 30.07
N SER A 274 -3.40 -1.01 31.28
CA SER A 274 -3.36 -1.89 32.47
C SER A 274 -4.73 -2.50 32.77
N ASP A 275 -5.81 -1.74 32.50
CA ASP A 275 -7.20 -2.13 32.82
C ASP A 275 -7.89 -2.89 31.68
N GLY A 276 -7.12 -3.22 30.63
CA GLY A 276 -7.61 -3.96 29.47
C GLY A 276 -7.64 -3.14 28.19
N ILE A 277 -8.55 -3.50 27.28
CA ILE A 277 -8.68 -2.80 26.00
C ILE A 277 -9.60 -1.59 26.15
N LEU A 278 -9.08 -0.44 25.77
CA LEU A 278 -9.83 0.81 25.66
C LEU A 278 -10.01 1.10 24.16
N GLY A 279 -11.24 1.02 23.67
CA GLY A 279 -11.58 1.21 22.26
C GLY A 279 -12.34 2.51 22.02
N GLN A 280 -12.25 3.05 20.80
CA GLN A 280 -13.05 4.18 20.37
C GLN A 280 -14.54 3.82 20.45
N ASP A 281 -15.37 4.69 21.04
CA ASP A 281 -16.80 4.40 21.30
C ASP A 281 -17.69 4.58 20.07
N SER A 282 -17.16 5.12 18.97
CA SER A 282 -17.95 5.32 17.74
C SER A 282 -18.33 3.98 17.10
N VAL A 283 -19.61 3.87 16.69
CA VAL A 283 -20.16 2.67 16.08
C VAL A 283 -19.91 2.67 14.58
N SER A 284 -19.35 1.58 14.10
CA SER A 284 -19.21 1.24 12.68
C SER A 284 -19.91 -0.10 12.40
N PHE A 285 -20.00 -0.49 11.11
CA PHE A 285 -20.68 -1.73 10.73
C PHE A 285 -19.78 -2.63 9.89
N TYR A 286 -19.74 -3.92 10.22
CA TYR A 286 -19.07 -4.97 9.50
C TYR A 286 -20.09 -6.04 9.12
N ASP A 287 -20.43 -6.13 7.82
CA ASP A 287 -21.48 -7.03 7.31
C ASP A 287 -22.81 -6.90 8.09
N GLY A 288 -23.22 -5.66 8.39
CA GLY A 288 -24.43 -5.37 9.13
C GLY A 288 -24.35 -5.56 10.65
N LYS A 289 -23.22 -6.03 11.17
CA LYS A 289 -22.99 -6.14 12.63
C LYS A 289 -22.33 -4.86 13.13
N PRO A 290 -22.88 -4.18 14.16
CA PRO A 290 -22.24 -3.01 14.75
C PRO A 290 -20.97 -3.41 15.48
N TYR A 291 -19.94 -2.57 15.40
CA TYR A 291 -18.72 -2.72 16.16
C TYR A 291 -18.15 -1.35 16.56
N ASN A 292 -17.43 -1.31 17.67
CA ASN A 292 -16.64 -0.17 18.12
C ASN A 292 -15.14 -0.50 18.16
N GLY A 293 -14.33 0.34 18.81
CA GLY A 293 -12.89 0.15 18.89
C GLY A 293 -12.48 -1.11 19.69
N VAL A 294 -13.26 -1.50 20.71
CA VAL A 294 -13.01 -2.74 21.48
C VAL A 294 -13.26 -3.96 20.62
N ASP A 295 -14.38 -3.96 19.88
CA ASP A 295 -14.69 -5.03 18.92
C ASP A 295 -13.64 -5.08 17.81
N PHE A 296 -13.23 -3.91 17.30
CA PHE A 296 -12.19 -3.83 16.26
C PHE A 296 -10.88 -4.49 16.71
N TYR A 297 -10.45 -4.25 17.97
CA TYR A 297 -9.29 -4.94 18.53
C TYR A 297 -9.46 -6.46 18.49
N GLN A 298 -10.60 -6.98 18.95
CA GLN A 298 -10.85 -8.43 18.98
C GLN A 298 -10.88 -9.03 17.57
N MET A 299 -11.48 -8.32 16.62
CA MET A 299 -11.55 -8.74 15.22
C MET A 299 -10.19 -8.74 14.58
N MET A 300 -9.36 -7.69 14.79
CA MET A 300 -7.99 -7.62 14.30
C MET A 300 -7.09 -8.68 14.96
N LYS A 301 -7.29 -8.96 16.24
CA LYS A 301 -6.58 -10.04 16.93
C LYS A 301 -6.86 -11.41 16.31
N LYS A 302 -8.11 -11.70 15.92
CA LYS A 302 -8.45 -12.93 15.18
C LYS A 302 -7.72 -12.98 13.84
N LEU A 303 -7.71 -11.89 13.08
CA LEU A 303 -7.03 -11.80 11.78
C LEU A 303 -5.51 -11.98 11.93
N ASN A 304 -4.89 -11.33 12.92
CA ASN A 304 -3.47 -11.48 13.22
C ASN A 304 -3.11 -12.91 13.67
N ASN A 305 -4.00 -13.58 14.43
CA ASN A 305 -3.83 -14.99 14.81
C ASN A 305 -3.87 -15.91 13.58
N VAL A 306 -4.73 -15.66 12.61
CA VAL A 306 -4.74 -16.37 11.32
C VAL A 306 -3.42 -16.16 10.60
N THR A 307 -2.92 -14.92 10.54
CA THR A 307 -1.62 -14.61 9.93
C THR A 307 -0.49 -15.40 10.61
N LYS A 308 -0.45 -15.40 11.93
CA LYS A 308 0.52 -16.17 12.72
C LYS A 308 0.42 -17.68 12.45
N SER A 309 -0.80 -18.23 12.43
CA SER A 309 -1.03 -19.66 12.20
C SER A 309 -0.57 -20.09 10.81
N VAL A 310 -0.88 -19.29 9.77
CA VAL A 310 -0.42 -19.57 8.40
C VAL A 310 1.09 -19.39 8.29
N ALA A 311 1.70 -18.41 8.97
CA ALA A 311 3.15 -18.27 9.00
C ALA A 311 3.83 -19.51 9.57
N VAL A 312 3.33 -20.05 10.68
CA VAL A 312 3.84 -21.31 11.27
C VAL A 312 3.63 -22.49 10.31
N GLU A 313 2.43 -22.66 9.76
CA GLU A 313 2.09 -23.71 8.79
C GLU A 313 3.04 -23.71 7.59
N LYS A 314 3.31 -22.53 7.03
CA LYS A 314 4.15 -22.34 5.85
C LYS A 314 5.64 -22.17 6.15
N LYS A 315 6.06 -22.29 7.40
CA LYS A 315 7.44 -22.03 7.84
C LYS A 315 7.95 -20.64 7.43
N ALA A 316 7.04 -19.67 7.40
CA ALA A 316 7.31 -18.26 7.19
C ALA A 316 7.64 -17.57 8.52
N PHE A 317 8.29 -16.42 8.46
CA PHE A 317 8.52 -15.60 9.65
C PHE A 317 7.27 -14.80 9.99
N PHE A 318 7.05 -14.56 11.28
CA PHE A 318 5.96 -13.71 11.77
C PHE A 318 6.50 -12.70 12.79
N VAL A 319 6.16 -11.44 12.60
CA VAL A 319 6.46 -10.34 13.52
C VAL A 319 5.15 -9.77 14.03
N ASP A 320 4.86 -9.90 15.32
CA ASP A 320 3.65 -9.33 15.93
C ASP A 320 3.87 -7.86 16.31
N LEU A 321 4.07 -7.01 15.30
CA LEU A 321 4.34 -5.58 15.49
C LEU A 321 3.21 -4.88 16.26
N ALA A 322 1.95 -5.30 16.06
CA ALA A 322 0.80 -4.68 16.72
C ALA A 322 0.87 -4.77 18.25
N SER A 323 1.47 -5.86 18.78
CA SER A 323 1.53 -6.16 20.22
C SER A 323 2.90 -5.87 20.84
N GLN A 324 3.93 -5.55 20.05
CA GLN A 324 5.31 -5.39 20.55
C GLN A 324 5.51 -4.16 21.45
N THR A 325 4.65 -3.19 21.36
CA THR A 325 4.80 -1.93 22.12
C THR A 325 3.44 -1.28 22.36
N ILE A 326 3.43 -0.31 23.28
CA ILE A 326 2.29 0.58 23.46
C ILE A 326 2.35 1.65 22.38
N TRP A 327 1.28 1.77 21.60
CA TRP A 327 1.10 2.79 20.60
C TRP A 327 0.34 3.98 21.18
N ASP A 328 0.83 5.19 20.96
CA ASP A 328 0.23 6.41 21.51
C ASP A 328 -0.38 7.32 20.41
N ASN A 329 -1.05 8.39 20.83
CA ASN A 329 -1.73 9.33 19.92
C ASN A 329 -0.78 9.99 18.93
N SER A 330 0.46 10.26 19.34
CA SER A 330 1.44 10.94 18.50
C SER A 330 2.10 10.03 17.45
N ASP A 331 1.90 8.72 17.55
CA ASP A 331 2.37 7.76 16.55
C ASP A 331 1.49 7.76 15.28
N PHE A 332 0.26 8.29 15.36
CA PHE A 332 -0.72 8.24 14.28
C PHE A 332 -1.28 9.63 13.97
N TYR A 333 -1.55 9.92 12.69
CA TYR A 333 -2.32 11.09 12.30
C TYR A 333 -3.81 10.77 12.05
N ASP A 334 -4.14 9.48 11.81
CA ASP A 334 -5.51 8.95 11.80
C ASP A 334 -5.54 7.55 12.45
N TYR A 335 -6.63 6.81 12.34
CA TYR A 335 -6.76 5.51 13.02
C TYR A 335 -5.78 4.43 12.54
N THR A 336 -5.09 4.63 11.42
CA THR A 336 -4.29 3.60 10.75
C THR A 336 -2.92 4.08 10.30
N HIS A 337 -2.84 5.35 9.87
CA HIS A 337 -1.64 5.88 9.24
C HIS A 337 -0.76 6.60 10.25
N MET A 338 0.53 6.42 10.09
CA MET A 338 1.52 6.88 11.05
C MET A 338 2.08 8.26 10.73
N THR A 339 2.36 9.03 11.78
CA THR A 339 3.21 10.21 11.72
C THR A 339 4.67 9.81 11.46
N PRO A 340 5.58 10.75 11.16
CA PRO A 340 7.02 10.45 11.12
C PRO A 340 7.55 9.78 12.40
N LYS A 341 7.02 10.14 13.58
CA LYS A 341 7.35 9.49 14.85
C LYS A 341 6.95 8.02 14.86
N GLY A 342 5.69 7.71 14.51
CA GLY A 342 5.20 6.34 14.44
C GLY A 342 5.93 5.52 13.38
N THR A 343 6.21 6.13 12.22
CA THR A 343 6.99 5.54 11.14
C THR A 343 8.39 5.13 11.62
N LYS A 344 9.09 6.01 12.34
CA LYS A 344 10.39 5.71 12.93
C LYS A 344 10.31 4.57 13.95
N LYS A 345 9.26 4.54 14.75
CA LYS A 345 9.00 3.46 15.71
C LYS A 345 8.80 2.11 15.02
N VAL A 346 8.02 2.06 13.93
CA VAL A 346 7.87 0.85 13.09
C VAL A 346 9.21 0.37 12.56
N GLY A 347 10.01 1.24 11.97
CA GLY A 347 11.32 0.88 11.41
C GLY A 347 12.27 0.30 12.45
N ASN A 348 12.31 0.90 13.66
CA ASN A 348 13.14 0.43 14.77
C ASN A 348 12.68 -0.95 15.28
N LEU A 349 11.38 -1.13 15.53
CA LEU A 349 10.82 -2.40 16.00
C LEU A 349 11.00 -3.53 14.98
N LEU A 350 10.83 -3.24 13.70
CA LEU A 350 11.10 -4.20 12.64
C LEU A 350 12.58 -4.58 12.58
N HIS A 351 13.49 -3.60 12.70
CA HIS A 351 14.92 -3.90 12.80
C HIS A 351 15.21 -4.84 13.97
N ASP A 352 14.70 -4.56 15.16
CA ASP A 352 14.94 -5.34 16.35
C ASP A 352 14.39 -6.78 16.24
N ALA A 353 13.25 -6.94 15.59
CA ALA A 353 12.69 -8.27 15.31
C ALA A 353 13.48 -9.02 14.22
N LEU A 354 13.87 -8.32 13.15
CA LEU A 354 14.47 -8.95 11.97
C LEU A 354 15.97 -9.23 12.13
N LYS A 355 16.69 -8.50 12.95
CA LYS A 355 18.12 -8.77 13.22
C LYS A 355 18.39 -10.19 13.78
N THR A 356 17.38 -10.83 14.38
CA THR A 356 17.45 -12.23 14.83
C THR A 356 17.06 -13.23 13.75
N ILE A 357 16.34 -12.80 12.73
CA ILE A 357 15.80 -13.60 11.63
C ILE A 357 16.77 -13.63 10.44
N ILE A 358 17.54 -12.54 10.25
CA ILE A 358 18.39 -12.28 9.08
C ILE A 358 19.91 -12.49 9.31
N PRO A 359 20.40 -13.18 10.35
CA PRO A 359 21.85 -13.29 10.62
C PRO A 359 22.63 -14.05 9.53
N GLY A 360 21.94 -14.69 8.58
CA GLY A 360 22.58 -15.45 7.50
C GLY A 360 23.08 -14.64 6.30
N ILE A 361 22.79 -13.33 6.20
CA ILE A 361 23.20 -12.53 5.03
C ILE A 361 24.69 -12.15 5.09
N VAL A 362 25.27 -12.08 6.28
CA VAL A 362 26.68 -11.68 6.46
C VAL A 362 27.66 -12.81 6.15
N ALA A 363 27.24 -14.07 6.24
CA ALA A 363 28.13 -15.23 6.01
C ALA A 363 28.32 -15.60 4.53
N GLU A 364 27.42 -15.20 3.63
CA GLU A 364 27.49 -15.58 2.21
C GLU A 364 28.17 -14.54 1.31
N SER A 365 28.45 -13.34 1.80
CA SER A 365 29.16 -12.29 1.04
C SER A 365 30.68 -12.32 1.22
N GLY A 366 31.21 -13.26 1.97
CA GLY A 366 32.63 -13.42 2.31
C GLY A 366 33.29 -14.71 1.77
N SER A 367 32.65 -15.45 0.86
CA SER A 367 33.24 -16.63 0.21
C SER A 367 33.37 -16.49 -1.29
#